data_10c0b2399ada2beca98624b387c8329b
#
_entry.id   10c0b2399ada2beca98624b387c8329b
#
_cell.length_a   1.000
_cell.length_b   1.000
_cell.length_c   1.000
_cell.angle_alpha   90.00
_cell.angle_beta   90.00
_cell.angle_gamma   90.00
#
_symmetry.space_group_name_H-M   'P 1'
#
loop_
_entity.id
_entity.type
_entity.pdbx_description
1 polymer ?
#
loop_
_entity_poly.entity_id
_entity_poly.type
_entity_poly.pdbx_seq_one_letter_code
_entity_poly.pdbx_strand_id
1 'polypeptide(L)'
;MSKTLRLFCQQLTIWSVFALLCAVAQAQSITAPPAVGEITLVIGQSEVERESPQTLQAKKGDAILQGDVIKTSSSGHVHVRFVDGALVSVRPNSVFTIHEFKYDAANPAASVVRLSLGKGEVRSISGAAAQAAKERFRLNTPLVAIGVKGTDFVTQTGQETTRVFVNQGAIVMAPFDQSCRAEALGVCSGS
;
A
#
# COMPACT_ATOMS: atom_id res chain seq x y z
N MET A 1 53.91 -40.79 -28.82
CA MET A 1 53.11 -40.00 -27.91
C MET A 1 52.34 -40.92 -26.93
N SER A 2 52.77 -40.94 -25.68
CA SER A 2 52.43 -41.95 -24.68
C SER A 2 50.97 -41.81 -24.25
N LYS A 3 50.28 -42.96 -24.03
CA LYS A 3 48.88 -43.02 -23.55
C LYS A 3 48.64 -42.20 -22.25
N THR A 4 49.69 -42.01 -21.45
CA THR A 4 49.66 -41.20 -20.22
C THR A 4 49.47 -39.71 -20.49
N LEU A 5 49.94 -39.16 -21.59
CA LEU A 5 49.82 -37.76 -21.95
C LEU A 5 48.34 -37.40 -22.37
N ARG A 6 47.68 -38.39 -23.03
CA ARG A 6 46.25 -38.19 -23.42
C ARG A 6 45.30 -38.22 -22.23
N LEU A 7 45.54 -39.04 -21.22
CA LEU A 7 44.76 -39.10 -19.99
C LEU A 7 44.91 -37.82 -19.16
N PHE A 8 46.09 -37.21 -19.13
CA PHE A 8 46.33 -35.98 -18.40
C PHE A 8 45.64 -34.77 -19.04
N CYS A 9 45.60 -34.70 -20.38
CA CYS A 9 44.89 -33.65 -21.10
C CYS A 9 43.36 -33.75 -20.94
N GLN A 10 42.80 -34.97 -20.86
CA GLN A 10 41.39 -35.22 -20.71
C GLN A 10 40.87 -34.88 -19.29
N GLN A 11 41.69 -35.05 -18.27
CA GLN A 11 41.38 -34.67 -16.89
C GLN A 11 41.34 -33.15 -16.71
N LEU A 12 42.27 -32.40 -17.36
CA LEU A 12 42.32 -30.93 -17.27
C LEU A 12 41.11 -30.26 -17.94
N THR A 13 40.58 -30.85 -19.03
CA THR A 13 39.38 -30.30 -19.71
C THR A 13 38.10 -30.51 -18.90
N ILE A 14 37.96 -31.61 -18.16
CA ILE A 14 36.82 -31.91 -17.32
C ILE A 14 36.75 -30.95 -16.11
N TRP A 15 37.89 -30.61 -15.52
CA TRP A 15 37.97 -29.67 -14.39
C TRP A 15 37.67 -28.23 -14.81
N SER A 16 38.07 -27.81 -16.03
CA SER A 16 37.79 -26.47 -16.53
C SER A 16 36.31 -26.27 -16.87
N VAL A 17 35.62 -27.31 -17.36
CA VAL A 17 34.17 -27.25 -17.63
C VAL A 17 33.35 -27.22 -16.33
N PHE A 18 33.79 -27.94 -15.28
CA PHE A 18 33.12 -27.95 -14.00
C PHE A 18 33.27 -26.62 -13.25
N ALA A 19 34.41 -25.92 -13.38
CA ALA A 19 34.63 -24.59 -12.80
C ALA A 19 33.80 -23.50 -13.49
N LEU A 20 33.48 -23.66 -14.77
CA LEU A 20 32.69 -22.71 -15.53
C LEU A 20 31.16 -22.80 -15.23
N LEU A 21 30.67 -23.98 -14.76
CA LEU A 21 29.26 -24.16 -14.39
C LEU A 21 28.91 -23.60 -13.00
N CYS A 22 29.88 -23.34 -12.13
CA CYS A 22 29.62 -22.78 -10.80
C CYS A 22 29.46 -21.25 -10.76
N ALA A 23 29.68 -20.53 -11.88
CA ALA A 23 29.73 -19.07 -11.90
C ALA A 23 28.36 -18.38 -12.14
N VAL A 24 27.24 -19.10 -12.24
CA VAL A 24 25.94 -18.51 -12.61
C VAL A 24 24.88 -18.59 -11.48
N ALA A 25 25.29 -18.81 -10.25
CA ALA A 25 24.39 -18.55 -9.11
C ALA A 25 24.34 -17.04 -8.83
N GLN A 26 23.73 -16.28 -9.75
CA GLN A 26 23.35 -14.91 -9.48
C GLN A 26 22.23 -14.95 -8.44
N ALA A 27 22.56 -14.63 -7.19
CA ALA A 27 21.59 -14.36 -6.16
C ALA A 27 20.73 -13.19 -6.66
N GLN A 28 19.52 -13.46 -7.14
CA GLN A 28 18.50 -12.46 -7.37
C GLN A 28 18.16 -11.88 -6.00
N SER A 29 18.70 -10.70 -5.72
CA SER A 29 18.28 -9.90 -4.57
C SER A 29 16.79 -9.58 -4.77
N ILE A 30 15.92 -10.30 -4.09
CA ILE A 30 14.49 -9.96 -4.01
C ILE A 30 14.45 -8.65 -3.22
N THR A 31 14.41 -7.53 -3.92
CA THR A 31 14.23 -6.22 -3.30
C THR A 31 12.82 -6.21 -2.69
N ALA A 32 12.75 -6.11 -1.37
CA ALA A 32 11.47 -5.97 -0.68
C ALA A 32 10.72 -4.72 -1.22
N PRO A 33 9.40 -4.78 -1.39
CA PRO A 33 8.65 -3.63 -1.86
C PRO A 33 8.87 -2.45 -0.90
N PRO A 34 8.98 -1.22 -1.42
CA PRO A 34 9.23 -0.04 -0.60
C PRO A 34 8.06 0.20 0.36
N ALA A 35 8.39 0.56 1.60
CA ALA A 35 7.41 0.97 2.57
C ALA A 35 6.77 2.30 2.15
N VAL A 36 5.45 2.38 2.22
CA VAL A 36 4.67 3.59 1.92
C VAL A 36 4.24 4.33 3.19
N GLY A 37 4.46 3.71 4.36
CA GLY A 37 4.16 4.29 5.66
C GLY A 37 4.68 3.43 6.81
N GLU A 38 4.39 3.88 8.02
CA GLU A 38 4.76 3.22 9.28
C GLU A 38 3.60 3.30 10.27
N ILE A 39 3.40 2.24 11.05
CA ILE A 39 2.47 2.24 12.17
C ILE A 39 3.10 3.02 13.34
N THR A 40 2.48 4.13 13.72
CA THR A 40 2.97 4.99 14.81
C THR A 40 2.35 4.67 16.17
N LEU A 41 1.16 4.06 16.18
CA LEU A 41 0.44 3.65 17.39
C LEU A 41 -0.44 2.43 17.10
N VAL A 42 -0.49 1.51 18.07
CA VAL A 42 -1.48 0.42 18.11
C VAL A 42 -2.07 0.38 19.51
N ILE A 43 -3.39 0.33 19.59
CA ILE A 43 -4.16 0.08 20.81
C ILE A 43 -5.04 -1.15 20.53
N GLY A 44 -5.14 -2.07 21.49
CA GLY A 44 -5.92 -3.31 21.34
C GLY A 44 -5.38 -4.24 20.25
N GLN A 45 -6.24 -5.12 19.75
CA GLN A 45 -5.85 -6.12 18.75
C GLN A 45 -6.12 -5.61 17.33
N SER A 46 -5.10 -5.68 16.49
CA SER A 46 -5.17 -5.29 15.08
C SER A 46 -4.20 -6.12 14.27
N GLU A 47 -4.51 -6.32 13.00
CA GLU A 47 -3.75 -7.16 12.08
C GLU A 47 -3.48 -6.42 10.78
N VAL A 48 -2.36 -6.76 10.14
CA VAL A 48 -2.01 -6.34 8.78
C VAL A 48 -1.95 -7.60 7.92
N GLU A 49 -2.82 -7.70 6.93
CA GLU A 49 -2.77 -8.74 5.90
C GLU A 49 -2.01 -8.24 4.68
N ARG A 50 -1.14 -9.09 4.14
CA ARG A 50 -0.34 -8.84 2.92
C ARG A 50 -0.75 -9.79 1.79
N GLU A 51 -0.39 -9.46 0.54
CA GLU A 51 -0.63 -10.27 -0.66
C GLU A 51 -0.08 -11.71 -0.55
N SER A 52 1.03 -11.90 0.14
CA SER A 52 1.48 -13.23 0.58
C SER A 52 0.60 -13.64 1.77
N PRO A 53 0.14 -14.92 1.92
CA PRO A 53 -0.85 -15.28 2.93
C PRO A 53 -0.30 -15.18 4.36
N GLN A 54 0.17 -14.02 4.72
CA GLN A 54 0.81 -13.69 5.98
C GLN A 54 -0.02 -12.61 6.68
N THR A 55 -0.79 -13.03 7.67
CA THR A 55 -1.43 -12.12 8.62
C THR A 55 -0.45 -11.83 9.74
N LEU A 56 -0.12 -10.57 9.93
CA LEU A 56 0.80 -10.11 10.97
C LEU A 56 0.02 -9.35 12.04
N GLN A 57 0.31 -9.64 13.31
CA GLN A 57 -0.16 -8.76 14.40
C GLN A 57 0.47 -7.39 14.24
N ALA A 58 -0.36 -6.34 14.14
CA ALA A 58 0.10 -4.98 14.00
C ALA A 58 0.87 -4.51 15.24
N LYS A 59 2.04 -3.90 15.03
CA LYS A 59 2.88 -3.33 16.09
C LYS A 59 3.36 -1.94 15.67
N LYS A 60 3.61 -1.09 16.66
CA LYS A 60 4.27 0.19 16.43
C LYS A 60 5.66 -0.05 15.81
N GLY A 61 5.99 0.70 14.76
CA GLY A 61 7.21 0.58 13.97
C GLY A 61 7.10 -0.35 12.77
N ASP A 62 5.99 -1.09 12.63
CA ASP A 62 5.79 -1.94 11.44
C ASP A 62 5.65 -1.08 10.19
N ALA A 63 6.40 -1.47 9.15
CA ALA A 63 6.27 -0.87 7.83
C ALA A 63 4.93 -1.24 7.20
N ILE A 64 4.26 -0.26 6.59
CA ILE A 64 3.07 -0.43 5.76
C ILE A 64 3.49 -0.41 4.30
N LEU A 65 2.99 -1.39 3.54
CA LEU A 65 3.27 -1.57 2.12
C LEU A 65 2.02 -1.28 1.29
N GLN A 66 2.22 -1.00 0.01
CA GLN A 66 1.13 -1.03 -0.96
C GLN A 66 0.57 -2.46 -1.01
N GLY A 67 -0.76 -2.60 -1.05
CA GLY A 67 -1.49 -3.88 -0.98
C GLY A 67 -1.90 -4.28 0.44
N ASP A 68 -1.30 -3.71 1.49
CA ASP A 68 -1.64 -4.06 2.87
C ASP A 68 -3.10 -3.73 3.22
N VAL A 69 -3.72 -4.64 3.99
CA VAL A 69 -5.05 -4.47 4.57
C VAL A 69 -4.94 -4.44 6.09
N ILE A 70 -5.31 -3.31 6.69
CA ILE A 70 -5.34 -3.14 8.15
C ILE A 70 -6.72 -3.52 8.65
N LYS A 71 -6.79 -4.50 9.56
CA LYS A 71 -8.01 -4.95 10.24
C LYS A 71 -7.91 -4.68 11.72
N THR A 72 -8.89 -4.00 12.27
CA THR A 72 -8.97 -3.70 13.70
C THR A 72 -10.12 -4.48 14.36
N SER A 73 -9.87 -5.03 15.55
CA SER A 73 -10.92 -5.65 16.39
C SER A 73 -11.82 -4.58 17.01
N SER A 74 -12.76 -5.01 17.83
CA SER A 74 -13.64 -4.11 18.60
C SER A 74 -12.90 -3.22 19.60
N SER A 75 -11.68 -3.57 19.99
CA SER A 75 -10.79 -2.76 20.83
C SER A 75 -9.60 -2.20 20.06
N GLY A 76 -9.48 -2.56 18.76
CA GLY A 76 -8.34 -2.23 17.93
C GLY A 76 -8.36 -0.78 17.44
N HIS A 77 -7.20 -0.12 17.47
CA HIS A 77 -7.01 1.21 16.92
C HIS A 77 -5.57 1.33 16.41
N VAL A 78 -5.40 1.72 15.14
CA VAL A 78 -4.09 1.83 14.50
C VAL A 78 -3.90 3.22 13.92
N HIS A 79 -2.77 3.85 14.20
CA HIS A 79 -2.35 5.07 13.52
C HIS A 79 -1.24 4.75 12.54
N VAL A 80 -1.39 5.21 11.32
CA VAL A 80 -0.39 5.13 10.26
C VAL A 80 0.06 6.53 9.88
N ARG A 81 1.37 6.70 9.73
CA ARG A 81 1.99 7.86 9.07
C ARG A 81 2.54 7.41 7.74
N PHE A 82 2.07 8.00 6.66
CA PHE A 82 2.58 7.75 5.31
C PHE A 82 3.83 8.59 5.01
N VAL A 83 4.57 8.18 3.99
CA VAL A 83 5.84 8.82 3.57
C VAL A 83 5.67 10.26 3.07
N ASP A 84 4.46 10.66 2.67
CA ASP A 84 4.09 12.02 2.26
C ASP A 84 3.63 12.91 3.43
N GLY A 85 3.68 12.39 4.66
CA GLY A 85 3.21 13.05 5.87
C GLY A 85 1.72 12.91 6.15
N ALA A 86 0.95 12.22 5.32
CA ALA A 86 -0.46 11.90 5.61
C ALA A 86 -0.59 11.08 6.89
N LEU A 87 -1.65 11.32 7.64
CA LEU A 87 -1.97 10.57 8.85
C LEU A 87 -3.33 9.90 8.69
N VAL A 88 -3.37 8.61 9.01
CA VAL A 88 -4.61 7.82 9.01
C VAL A 88 -4.77 7.14 10.35
N SER A 89 -5.97 7.30 10.95
CA SER A 89 -6.36 6.63 12.19
C SER A 89 -7.48 5.65 11.87
N VAL A 90 -7.16 4.35 11.85
CA VAL A 90 -8.13 3.26 11.66
C VAL A 90 -8.75 2.93 12.99
N ARG A 91 -10.06 3.16 13.13
CA ARG A 91 -10.85 3.00 14.34
C ARG A 91 -11.25 1.53 14.57
N PRO A 92 -11.85 1.17 15.72
CA PRO A 92 -12.34 -0.18 15.98
C PRO A 92 -13.28 -0.74 14.91
N ASN A 93 -13.29 -2.07 14.73
CA ASN A 93 -14.14 -2.82 13.80
C ASN A 93 -14.02 -2.38 12.33
N SER A 94 -12.85 -1.93 11.92
CA SER A 94 -12.61 -1.37 10.59
C SER A 94 -11.76 -2.28 9.72
N VAL A 95 -11.95 -2.15 8.39
CA VAL A 95 -11.11 -2.78 7.36
C VAL A 95 -10.66 -1.68 6.40
N PHE A 96 -9.37 -1.39 6.39
CA PHE A 96 -8.76 -0.33 5.61
C PHE A 96 -7.68 -0.90 4.68
N THR A 97 -7.76 -0.61 3.38
CA THR A 97 -6.85 -1.15 2.35
C THR A 97 -6.07 -0.05 1.66
N ILE A 98 -4.79 -0.29 1.44
CA ILE A 98 -3.87 0.58 0.70
C ILE A 98 -3.69 -0.02 -0.71
N HIS A 99 -4.54 0.33 -1.68
CA HIS A 99 -4.47 -0.22 -3.03
C HIS A 99 -3.27 0.30 -3.83
N GLU A 100 -3.05 1.60 -3.76
CA GLU A 100 -1.95 2.26 -4.46
C GLU A 100 -1.49 3.47 -3.66
N PHE A 101 -0.19 3.58 -3.46
CA PHE A 101 0.42 4.72 -2.81
C PHE A 101 1.79 4.98 -3.44
N LYS A 102 1.84 6.01 -4.29
CA LYS A 102 3.05 6.47 -4.94
C LYS A 102 3.26 7.94 -4.61
N TYR A 103 4.35 8.23 -3.97
CA TYR A 103 4.74 9.61 -3.65
C TYR A 103 6.13 9.89 -4.20
N ASP A 104 6.22 10.96 -4.99
CA ASP A 104 7.47 11.52 -5.49
C ASP A 104 7.66 12.90 -4.87
N ALA A 105 8.63 13.03 -3.97
CA ALA A 105 8.92 14.30 -3.30
C ALA A 105 9.50 15.36 -4.27
N ALA A 106 10.16 14.92 -5.37
CA ALA A 106 10.68 15.81 -6.39
C ALA A 106 9.59 16.29 -7.36
N ASN A 107 8.53 15.48 -7.56
CA ASN A 107 7.38 15.82 -8.39
C ASN A 107 6.06 15.39 -7.72
N PRO A 108 5.62 16.08 -6.66
CA PRO A 108 4.43 15.69 -5.90
C PRO A 108 3.14 15.63 -6.75
N ALA A 109 3.06 16.37 -7.85
CA ALA A 109 1.92 16.34 -8.78
C ALA A 109 1.80 14.98 -9.52
N ALA A 110 2.87 14.20 -9.61
CA ALA A 110 2.83 12.85 -10.19
C ALA A 110 2.37 11.76 -9.19
N SER A 111 2.16 12.12 -7.92
CA SER A 111 1.76 11.19 -6.86
C SER A 111 0.39 10.58 -7.13
N VAL A 112 0.19 9.34 -6.63
CA VAL A 112 -1.08 8.61 -6.73
C VAL A 112 -1.40 8.02 -5.37
N VAL A 113 -2.63 8.23 -4.90
CA VAL A 113 -3.12 7.65 -3.65
C VAL A 113 -4.50 7.06 -3.89
N ARG A 114 -4.63 5.74 -3.72
CA ARG A 114 -5.90 5.02 -3.79
C ARG A 114 -6.05 4.10 -2.59
N LEU A 115 -7.01 4.44 -1.76
CA LEU A 115 -7.31 3.80 -0.49
C LEU A 115 -8.75 3.30 -0.49
N SER A 116 -9.11 2.38 0.40
CA SER A 116 -10.50 2.05 0.67
C SER A 116 -10.76 1.74 2.14
N LEU A 117 -11.96 2.09 2.57
CA LEU A 117 -12.55 1.68 3.82
C LEU A 117 -13.70 0.72 3.53
N GLY A 118 -13.48 -0.59 3.69
CA GLY A 118 -14.48 -1.62 3.43
C GLY A 118 -15.61 -1.64 4.46
N LYS A 119 -15.29 -1.33 5.71
CA LYS A 119 -16.25 -1.12 6.82
C LYS A 119 -15.58 -0.38 7.96
N GLY A 120 -16.39 0.22 8.83
CA GLY A 120 -15.95 0.87 10.07
C GLY A 120 -15.72 2.36 9.90
N GLU A 121 -14.68 2.88 10.55
CA GLU A 121 -14.39 4.31 10.62
C GLU A 121 -12.90 4.58 10.46
N VAL A 122 -12.56 5.61 9.70
CA VAL A 122 -11.21 6.11 9.54
C VAL A 122 -11.19 7.65 9.57
N ARG A 123 -10.23 8.24 10.30
CA ARG A 123 -9.87 9.65 10.15
C ARG A 123 -8.66 9.74 9.24
N SER A 124 -8.73 10.61 8.26
CA SER A 124 -7.66 10.87 7.30
C SER A 124 -7.28 12.34 7.30
N ILE A 125 -5.99 12.61 7.47
CA ILE A 125 -5.40 13.95 7.32
C ILE A 125 -4.50 13.89 6.08
N SER A 126 -4.79 14.71 5.09
CA SER A 126 -4.11 14.72 3.79
C SER A 126 -2.64 15.09 3.93
N GLY A 127 -1.76 14.34 3.27
CA GLY A 127 -0.36 14.64 3.11
C GLY A 127 -0.05 15.42 1.82
N ALA A 128 1.23 15.52 1.50
CA ALA A 128 1.73 16.28 0.36
C ALA A 128 1.22 15.72 -0.99
N ALA A 129 1.09 14.40 -1.14
CA ALA A 129 0.57 13.77 -2.34
C ALA A 129 -0.86 14.23 -2.66
N ALA A 130 -1.76 14.13 -1.69
CA ALA A 130 -3.16 14.53 -1.85
C ALA A 130 -3.35 16.04 -2.02
N GLN A 131 -2.44 16.85 -1.48
CA GLN A 131 -2.45 18.31 -1.64
C GLN A 131 -2.02 18.73 -3.05
N ALA A 132 -1.00 18.08 -3.61
CA ALA A 132 -0.42 18.40 -4.91
C ALA A 132 -1.15 17.73 -6.08
N ALA A 133 -1.70 16.52 -5.90
CA ALA A 133 -2.33 15.70 -6.94
C ALA A 133 -3.77 15.30 -6.53
N LYS A 134 -4.63 16.29 -6.30
CA LYS A 134 -6.01 16.10 -5.83
C LYS A 134 -6.84 15.18 -6.73
N GLU A 135 -6.65 15.31 -8.04
CA GLU A 135 -7.28 14.49 -9.09
C GLU A 135 -6.73 13.06 -9.15
N ARG A 136 -5.71 12.76 -8.38
CA ARG A 136 -5.07 11.42 -8.29
C ARG A 136 -5.21 10.80 -6.89
N PHE A 137 -5.94 11.46 -6.00
CA PHE A 137 -6.33 10.94 -4.70
C PHE A 137 -7.73 10.34 -4.73
N ARG A 138 -7.89 9.17 -4.14
CA ARG A 138 -9.18 8.50 -3.98
C ARG A 138 -9.23 7.72 -2.67
N LEU A 139 -10.31 7.93 -1.90
CA LEU A 139 -10.73 7.02 -0.83
C LEU A 139 -12.09 6.43 -1.22
N ASN A 140 -12.17 5.14 -1.39
CA ASN A 140 -13.41 4.43 -1.70
C ASN A 140 -14.04 3.84 -0.43
N THR A 141 -15.36 3.77 -0.42
CA THR A 141 -16.14 2.89 0.45
C THR A 141 -16.88 1.89 -0.43
N PRO A 142 -17.65 0.93 0.10
CA PRO A 142 -18.51 0.07 -0.73
C PRO A 142 -19.55 0.83 -1.56
N LEU A 143 -19.90 2.05 -1.16
CA LEU A 143 -21.02 2.79 -1.72
C LEU A 143 -20.60 4.01 -2.55
N VAL A 144 -19.52 4.66 -2.19
CA VAL A 144 -19.13 5.95 -2.76
C VAL A 144 -17.62 6.08 -2.96
N ALA A 145 -17.27 6.94 -3.89
CA ALA A 145 -15.93 7.45 -4.10
C ALA A 145 -15.77 8.82 -3.42
N ILE A 146 -14.66 9.04 -2.73
CA ILE A 146 -14.34 10.27 -2.02
C ILE A 146 -13.04 10.84 -2.59
N GLY A 147 -13.11 12.05 -3.13
CA GLY A 147 -11.95 12.87 -3.48
C GLY A 147 -11.75 14.00 -2.48
N VAL A 148 -10.54 14.51 -2.34
CA VAL A 148 -10.18 15.52 -1.34
C VAL A 148 -9.60 16.78 -1.95
N LYS A 149 -9.69 17.87 -1.18
CA LYS A 149 -9.06 19.16 -1.51
C LYS A 149 -8.22 19.67 -0.31
N GLY A 150 -7.26 18.83 0.17
CA GLY A 150 -6.42 19.18 1.32
C GLY A 150 -7.24 19.18 2.61
N THR A 151 -7.55 17.99 3.14
CA THR A 151 -8.60 17.81 4.14
C THR A 151 -8.13 17.06 5.37
N ASP A 152 -8.79 17.36 6.49
CA ASP A 152 -8.91 16.52 7.68
C ASP A 152 -10.37 16.09 7.79
N PHE A 153 -10.64 14.79 7.67
CA PHE A 153 -12.00 14.26 7.63
C PHE A 153 -12.10 12.87 8.24
N VAL A 154 -13.29 12.52 8.68
CA VAL A 154 -13.63 11.20 9.21
C VAL A 154 -14.64 10.57 8.26
N THR A 155 -14.33 9.36 7.79
CA THR A 155 -15.25 8.54 6.99
C THR A 155 -15.74 7.37 7.83
N GLN A 156 -17.04 7.20 7.89
CA GLN A 156 -17.72 6.07 8.52
C GLN A 156 -18.55 5.35 7.48
N THR A 157 -18.39 4.03 7.35
CA THR A 157 -19.14 3.23 6.38
C THR A 157 -19.61 1.91 6.97
N GLY A 158 -20.78 1.49 6.53
CA GLY A 158 -21.41 0.21 6.80
C GLY A 158 -22.00 -0.38 5.52
N GLN A 159 -22.99 -1.27 5.66
CA GLN A 159 -23.60 -1.96 4.52
C GLN A 159 -24.47 -1.01 3.67
N GLU A 160 -25.18 -0.08 4.28
CA GLU A 160 -26.21 0.75 3.62
C GLU A 160 -25.88 2.23 3.58
N THR A 161 -24.93 2.69 4.39
CA THR A 161 -24.63 4.11 4.50
C THR A 161 -23.14 4.41 4.57
N THR A 162 -22.76 5.53 3.96
CA THR A 162 -21.47 6.18 4.17
C THR A 162 -21.72 7.60 4.65
N ARG A 163 -21.03 8.00 5.72
CA ARG A 163 -21.04 9.35 6.28
C ARG A 163 -19.62 9.90 6.29
N VAL A 164 -19.49 11.18 5.99
CA VAL A 164 -18.22 11.88 6.05
C VAL A 164 -18.38 13.17 6.84
N PHE A 165 -17.52 13.34 7.84
CA PHE A 165 -17.42 14.56 8.64
C PHE A 165 -16.14 15.27 8.29
N VAL A 166 -16.22 16.48 7.76
CA VAL A 166 -15.08 17.29 7.36
C VAL A 166 -14.74 18.25 8.51
N ASN A 167 -13.55 18.07 9.10
CA ASN A 167 -13.03 18.95 10.13
C ASN A 167 -12.38 20.19 9.50
N GLN A 168 -11.65 19.99 8.39
CA GLN A 168 -10.98 21.07 7.67
C GLN A 168 -10.89 20.77 6.18
N GLY A 169 -11.00 21.80 5.32
CA GLY A 169 -10.92 21.66 3.87
C GLY A 169 -12.25 21.28 3.22
N ALA A 170 -12.21 20.57 2.12
CA ALA A 170 -13.39 20.13 1.38
C ALA A 170 -13.18 18.74 0.75
N ILE A 171 -14.27 18.01 0.58
CA ILE A 171 -14.32 16.74 -0.14
C ILE A 171 -15.32 16.82 -1.28
N VAL A 172 -15.18 15.88 -2.23
CA VAL A 172 -16.23 15.56 -3.20
C VAL A 172 -16.58 14.10 -3.01
N MET A 173 -17.86 13.79 -2.94
CA MET A 173 -18.37 12.45 -2.73
C MET A 173 -19.37 12.12 -3.82
N ALA A 174 -19.19 10.97 -4.49
CA ALA A 174 -20.07 10.52 -5.56
C ALA A 174 -20.38 9.02 -5.40
N PRO A 175 -21.63 8.58 -5.64
CA PRO A 175 -21.96 7.16 -5.68
C PRO A 175 -21.24 6.48 -6.87
N PHE A 176 -21.03 5.16 -6.76
CA PHE A 176 -20.54 4.40 -7.87
C PHE A 176 -21.63 4.20 -8.92
N ASP A 177 -21.30 4.47 -10.18
CA ASP A 177 -22.12 4.25 -11.36
C ASP A 177 -21.25 3.99 -12.60
N GLN A 178 -21.82 4.05 -13.81
CA GLN A 178 -21.07 3.85 -15.06
C GLN A 178 -19.97 4.90 -15.29
N SER A 179 -20.15 6.11 -14.75
CA SER A 179 -19.21 7.23 -14.89
C SER A 179 -18.20 7.27 -13.71
N CYS A 180 -18.50 6.61 -12.61
CA CYS A 180 -17.71 6.60 -11.39
C CYS A 180 -17.31 5.19 -10.99
N ARG A 181 -16.17 4.71 -11.48
CA ARG A 181 -15.65 3.37 -11.18
C ARG A 181 -14.72 3.37 -9.95
N ALA A 182 -14.70 2.26 -9.22
CA ALA A 182 -13.86 2.11 -8.02
C ALA A 182 -12.35 2.16 -8.33
N GLU A 183 -11.94 1.73 -9.53
CA GLU A 183 -10.54 1.72 -9.97
C GLU A 183 -10.06 3.09 -10.47
N ALA A 184 -10.97 4.01 -10.76
CA ALA A 184 -10.62 5.34 -11.22
C ALA A 184 -9.92 6.16 -10.14
N LEU A 185 -9.15 7.14 -10.54
CA LEU A 185 -8.52 8.10 -9.65
C LEU A 185 -9.32 9.42 -9.61
N GLY A 186 -9.08 10.20 -8.58
CA GLY A 186 -9.66 11.54 -8.41
C GLY A 186 -11.15 11.55 -8.13
N VAL A 187 -11.75 12.71 -8.24
CA VAL A 187 -13.18 12.91 -8.06
C VAL A 187 -13.96 12.35 -9.25
N CYS A 188 -15.09 11.70 -8.98
CA CYS A 188 -16.05 11.44 -10.06
C CYS A 188 -16.76 12.74 -10.41
N SER A 189 -16.62 13.21 -11.64
CA SER A 189 -17.44 14.27 -12.16
C SER A 189 -18.82 13.69 -12.44
N GLY A 190 -19.77 13.91 -11.53
CA GLY A 190 -21.19 13.69 -11.84
C GLY A 190 -21.57 14.58 -13.01
N SER A 191 -22.19 13.98 -14.03
CA SER A 191 -22.90 14.68 -15.09
C SER A 191 -24.12 15.39 -14.55
#